data_46edbbb46dd89db3526358d0979a448e
#
_entry.id   46edbbb46dd89db3526358d0979a448e
#
_cell.length_a   1.000
_cell.length_b   1.000
_cell.length_c   1.000
_cell.angle_alpha   90.00
_cell.angle_beta   90.00
_cell.angle_gamma   90.00
#
_symmetry.space_group_name_H-M   'P 1'
#
loop_
_entity.id
_entity.type
_entity.pdbx_description
1 polymer ?
#
loop_
_entity_poly.entity_id
_entity_poly.type
_entity_poly.pdbx_seq_one_letter_code
_entity_poly.pdbx_strand_id
1 'polypeptide(L)'
;MIKMKKRLIGTGLVLATGILLSACGQSNTDTSTYSSTFSANPTTFNYLLDYYADNTAVITNLVDGLLENDSYGNLVPALAEDWSVSSDGLIYTYKLRKDAKWYTADGEEYASVKAQDFVTGIKYAADNKGQAMDLIQNSIKGLNDYVTGVTNDFSTVGVKALDDYTVEYTLTRPEPYWNSKTTNSILFPVNEEFLKSKDKDFGTLTPDSILYNGPYLLKDFTSKSSIEYVKNPHYYDHDKVTIEKVKLAYFDGSDQEMTIRN
;
A
#
# COMPACT_ATOMS: atom_id res chain seq x y z
N MET A 1 74.89 63.35 0.59
CA MET A 1 74.16 62.61 1.60
C MET A 1 72.68 62.73 1.30
N ILE A 2 72.09 61.77 0.63
CA ILE A 2 70.64 61.80 0.26
C ILE A 2 70.09 60.45 0.69
N LYS A 3 69.21 60.46 1.66
CA LYS A 3 68.49 59.27 2.17
C LYS A 3 67.32 58.96 1.27
N MET A 4 67.31 57.81 0.62
CA MET A 4 66.18 57.24 -0.10
C MET A 4 65.15 56.64 0.85
N LYS A 5 63.93 57.14 0.79
CA LYS A 5 62.74 56.51 1.43
C LYS A 5 62.20 55.40 0.53
N LYS A 6 62.25 54.17 1.01
CA LYS A 6 61.52 53.05 0.36
C LYS A 6 60.05 53.19 0.72
N ARG A 7 59.22 53.24 -0.30
CA ARG A 7 57.77 53.20 -0.18
C ARG A 7 57.31 51.73 -0.05
N LEU A 8 56.58 51.38 0.99
CA LEU A 8 55.80 50.23 1.07
C LEU A 8 54.58 50.36 0.11
N ILE A 9 54.51 49.54 -0.92
CA ILE A 9 53.34 49.26 -1.72
C ILE A 9 53.26 47.75 -1.80
N GLY A 10 52.27 47.18 -1.10
CA GLY A 10 52.10 45.74 -1.15
C GLY A 10 51.26 45.12 -0.02
N THR A 11 50.12 45.72 0.26
CA THR A 11 49.15 45.02 1.17
C THR A 11 47.73 45.56 0.85
N GLY A 12 47.21 45.14 -0.25
CA GLY A 12 45.86 45.64 -0.64
C GLY A 12 45.14 44.79 -1.68
N LEU A 13 45.59 43.55 -1.93
CA LEU A 13 44.97 42.77 -3.02
C LEU A 13 44.73 41.27 -2.65
N VAL A 14 44.56 40.93 -1.37
CA VAL A 14 44.27 39.55 -0.97
C VAL A 14 42.92 39.42 -0.22
N LEU A 15 42.15 40.48 -0.09
CA LEU A 15 40.86 40.42 0.65
C LEU A 15 39.59 40.39 -0.23
N ALA A 16 39.73 40.28 -1.57
CA ALA A 16 38.57 40.31 -2.47
C ALA A 16 38.22 38.96 -3.11
N THR A 17 38.94 37.85 -2.81
CA THR A 17 38.70 36.54 -3.39
C THR A 17 38.01 35.55 -2.44
N GLY A 18 37.63 35.97 -1.24
CA GLY A 18 37.06 35.11 -0.20
C GLY A 18 35.53 35.04 -0.11
N ILE A 19 34.78 35.80 -0.94
CA ILE A 19 33.32 35.96 -0.77
C ILE A 19 32.50 35.25 -1.90
N LEU A 20 33.14 34.61 -2.87
CA LEU A 20 32.41 33.95 -3.96
C LEU A 20 32.20 32.43 -3.81
N LEU A 21 32.55 31.85 -2.68
CA LEU A 21 32.37 30.40 -2.44
C LEU A 21 31.25 30.04 -1.45
N SER A 22 30.45 31.01 -1.03
CA SER A 22 29.29 30.76 -0.12
C SER A 22 27.95 30.69 -0.82
N ALA A 23 27.91 30.57 -2.14
CA ALA A 23 26.67 30.46 -2.92
C ALA A 23 26.36 29.01 -3.40
N CYS A 24 26.97 28.00 -2.78
CA CYS A 24 26.34 26.69 -2.76
C CYS A 24 25.26 26.74 -1.68
N GLY A 25 24.11 27.29 -2.01
CA GLY A 25 22.92 27.14 -1.21
C GLY A 25 22.75 25.66 -0.90
N GLN A 26 22.82 25.34 0.36
CA GLN A 26 22.36 24.08 0.90
C GLN A 26 20.86 24.06 0.61
N SER A 27 20.49 23.52 -0.55
CA SER A 27 19.11 23.14 -0.80
C SER A 27 18.85 22.08 0.28
N ASN A 28 18.15 22.44 1.33
CA ASN A 28 17.46 21.48 2.16
C ASN A 28 16.47 20.77 1.24
N THR A 29 16.95 19.78 0.49
CA THR A 29 16.08 18.83 -0.18
C THR A 29 15.38 18.11 0.97
N ASP A 30 14.09 18.39 1.13
CA ASP A 30 13.24 17.63 2.04
C ASP A 30 13.21 16.17 1.55
N THR A 31 14.09 15.35 2.12
CA THR A 31 14.22 13.93 1.77
C THR A 31 13.07 13.11 2.35
N SER A 32 12.18 13.72 3.12
CA SER A 32 11.01 13.07 3.70
C SER A 32 9.81 12.99 2.75
N THR A 33 9.85 13.73 1.64
CA THR A 33 8.77 13.77 0.64
C THR A 33 9.23 13.14 -0.68
N TYR A 34 8.51 12.13 -1.15
CA TYR A 34 8.66 11.56 -2.50
C TYR A 34 7.62 12.20 -3.43
N SER A 35 8.06 12.70 -4.57
CA SER A 35 7.19 13.29 -5.60
C SER A 35 7.32 12.53 -6.92
N SER A 36 6.18 12.23 -7.56
CA SER A 36 6.10 11.55 -8.84
C SER A 36 4.82 11.96 -9.59
N THR A 37 4.53 11.28 -10.69
CA THR A 37 3.33 11.54 -11.50
C THR A 37 2.50 10.27 -11.65
N PHE A 38 1.21 10.45 -11.96
CA PHE A 38 0.32 9.40 -12.43
C PHE A 38 -0.43 9.86 -13.68
N SER A 39 -0.77 8.93 -14.59
CA SER A 39 -1.34 9.25 -15.90
C SER A 39 -2.77 8.75 -16.10
N ALA A 40 -3.25 7.88 -15.23
CA ALA A 40 -4.62 7.40 -15.25
C ALA A 40 -5.25 7.51 -13.86
N ASN A 41 -6.49 8.00 -13.81
CA ASN A 41 -7.21 8.08 -12.53
C ASN A 41 -7.65 6.70 -12.07
N PRO A 42 -7.54 6.40 -10.76
CA PRO A 42 -8.32 5.32 -10.19
C PRO A 42 -9.82 5.58 -10.42
N THR A 43 -10.57 4.52 -10.62
CA THR A 43 -12.02 4.55 -10.80
C THR A 43 -12.77 4.16 -9.54
N THR A 44 -12.09 3.48 -8.61
CA THR A 44 -12.60 3.06 -7.31
C THR A 44 -11.45 2.76 -6.36
N PHE A 45 -11.73 2.83 -5.06
CA PHE A 45 -10.86 2.29 -4.00
C PHE A 45 -11.38 0.93 -3.47
N ASN A 46 -12.38 0.34 -4.11
CA ASN A 46 -12.87 -0.99 -3.76
C ASN A 46 -11.92 -2.08 -4.28
N TYR A 47 -10.89 -2.35 -3.52
CA TYR A 47 -9.78 -3.26 -3.87
C TYR A 47 -10.17 -4.74 -3.95
N LEU A 48 -11.36 -5.11 -3.47
CA LEU A 48 -11.87 -6.47 -3.53
C LEU A 48 -12.67 -6.74 -4.80
N LEU A 49 -13.15 -5.70 -5.48
CA LEU A 49 -13.97 -5.85 -6.68
C LEU A 49 -13.25 -5.44 -7.96
N ASP A 50 -12.30 -4.53 -7.87
CA ASP A 50 -11.59 -3.99 -9.02
C ASP A 50 -10.14 -4.48 -9.07
N TYR A 51 -9.65 -4.74 -10.28
CA TYR A 51 -8.33 -5.33 -10.54
C TYR A 51 -7.48 -4.49 -11.51
N TYR A 52 -7.96 -3.33 -11.93
CA TYR A 52 -7.18 -2.46 -12.82
C TYR A 52 -5.90 -1.96 -12.13
N ALA A 53 -4.82 -1.90 -12.91
CA ALA A 53 -3.49 -1.55 -12.41
C ALA A 53 -3.46 -0.19 -11.70
N ASP A 54 -4.20 0.79 -12.21
CA ASP A 54 -4.25 2.14 -11.65
C ASP A 54 -4.91 2.17 -10.25
N ASN A 55 -5.96 1.37 -10.05
CA ASN A 55 -6.60 1.22 -8.73
C ASN A 55 -5.68 0.45 -7.78
N THR A 56 -5.08 -0.65 -8.25
CA THR A 56 -4.17 -1.48 -7.45
C THR A 56 -2.95 -0.67 -7.01
N ALA A 57 -2.36 0.16 -7.87
CA ALA A 57 -1.22 1.01 -7.53
C ALA A 57 -1.50 1.99 -6.37
N VAL A 58 -2.73 2.45 -6.23
CA VAL A 58 -3.13 3.27 -5.07
C VAL A 58 -3.27 2.42 -3.81
N ILE A 59 -3.99 1.32 -3.90
CA ILE A 59 -4.41 0.50 -2.75
C ILE A 59 -3.26 -0.23 -2.07
N THR A 60 -2.27 -0.73 -2.82
CA THR A 60 -1.13 -1.49 -2.26
C THR A 60 -0.24 -0.68 -1.30
N ASN A 61 -0.42 0.63 -1.24
CA ASN A 61 0.23 1.47 -0.22
C ASN A 61 -0.63 1.67 1.03
N LEU A 62 -1.91 1.30 0.98
CA LEU A 62 -2.93 1.63 1.97
C LEU A 62 -3.39 0.41 2.76
N VAL A 63 -3.41 -0.76 2.12
CA VAL A 63 -3.93 -2.01 2.68
C VAL A 63 -2.94 -3.14 2.39
N ASP A 64 -2.53 -3.84 3.45
CA ASP A 64 -1.67 -5.01 3.37
C ASP A 64 -2.49 -6.29 3.28
N GLY A 65 -1.91 -7.30 2.61
CA GLY A 65 -2.38 -8.68 2.59
C GLY A 65 -1.64 -9.58 3.58
N LEU A 66 -1.75 -10.90 3.38
CA LEU A 66 -1.03 -11.87 4.22
C LEU A 66 0.48 -11.77 4.05
N LEU A 67 0.94 -11.71 2.81
CA LEU A 67 2.35 -11.61 2.41
C LEU A 67 2.52 -10.46 1.44
N GLU A 68 3.75 -9.97 1.33
CA GLU A 68 4.15 -8.95 0.35
C GLU A 68 5.41 -9.37 -0.42
N ASN A 69 5.77 -8.61 -1.44
CA ASN A 69 7.03 -8.79 -2.15
C ASN A 69 8.04 -7.72 -1.70
N ASP A 70 9.25 -8.14 -1.36
CA ASP A 70 10.36 -7.22 -1.17
C ASP A 70 10.83 -6.60 -2.50
N SER A 71 11.82 -5.69 -2.44
CA SER A 71 12.39 -5.03 -3.62
C SER A 71 13.08 -5.98 -4.62
N TYR A 72 13.30 -7.24 -4.24
CA TYR A 72 13.89 -8.29 -5.08
C TYR A 72 12.83 -9.27 -5.60
N GLY A 73 11.57 -9.10 -5.23
CA GLY A 73 10.46 -9.99 -5.59
C GLY A 73 10.36 -11.25 -4.72
N ASN A 74 11.06 -11.32 -3.60
CA ASN A 74 10.89 -12.42 -2.66
C ASN A 74 9.63 -12.18 -1.81
N LEU A 75 8.91 -13.27 -1.52
CA LEU A 75 7.79 -13.21 -0.59
C LEU A 75 8.31 -13.06 0.84
N VAL A 76 7.78 -12.06 1.53
CA VAL A 76 8.10 -11.74 2.92
C VAL A 76 6.83 -11.59 3.75
N PRO A 77 6.92 -11.74 5.09
CA PRO A 77 5.80 -11.50 6.00
C PRO A 77 5.23 -10.08 5.88
N ALA A 78 3.88 -9.98 5.86
CA ALA A 78 3.13 -8.74 6.03
C ALA A 78 2.17 -8.89 7.23
N LEU A 79 0.85 -9.03 7.01
CA LEU A 79 -0.09 -9.31 8.11
C LEU A 79 0.09 -10.71 8.70
N ALA A 80 0.59 -11.68 7.92
CA ALA A 80 1.01 -12.98 8.44
C ALA A 80 2.48 -12.94 8.83
N GLU A 81 2.79 -13.22 10.09
CA GLU A 81 4.17 -13.34 10.60
C GLU A 81 4.77 -14.73 10.37
N ASP A 82 3.93 -15.76 10.19
CA ASP A 82 4.34 -17.13 9.92
C ASP A 82 3.25 -17.89 9.16
N TRP A 83 3.65 -18.92 8.42
CA TRP A 83 2.72 -19.79 7.71
C TRP A 83 3.26 -21.21 7.55
N SER A 84 2.34 -22.15 7.36
CA SER A 84 2.64 -23.56 7.10
C SER A 84 1.77 -24.11 5.98
N VAL A 85 2.26 -25.20 5.38
CA VAL A 85 1.56 -25.96 4.33
C VAL A 85 1.49 -27.41 4.75
N SER A 86 0.32 -28.04 4.62
CA SER A 86 0.17 -29.46 4.86
C SER A 86 1.01 -30.31 3.90
N SER A 87 1.33 -31.54 4.29
CA SER A 87 2.20 -32.44 3.50
C SER A 87 1.64 -32.79 2.13
N ASP A 88 0.33 -32.71 1.94
CA ASP A 88 -0.36 -32.89 0.65
C ASP A 88 -0.48 -31.62 -0.18
N GLY A 89 -0.01 -30.46 0.36
CA GLY A 89 -0.04 -29.17 -0.30
C GLY A 89 -1.43 -28.55 -0.45
N LEU A 90 -2.43 -29.05 0.31
CA LEU A 90 -3.82 -28.59 0.18
C LEU A 90 -4.23 -27.57 1.21
N ILE A 91 -3.62 -27.56 2.40
CA ILE A 91 -4.00 -26.67 3.49
C ILE A 91 -2.87 -25.70 3.78
N TYR A 92 -3.18 -24.41 3.70
CA TYR A 92 -2.30 -23.29 4.01
C TYR A 92 -2.82 -22.60 5.26
N THR A 93 -2.01 -22.54 6.32
CA THR A 93 -2.35 -21.91 7.58
C THR A 93 -1.44 -20.73 7.83
N TYR A 94 -2.01 -19.54 8.04
CA TYR A 94 -1.30 -18.29 8.28
C TYR A 94 -1.53 -17.82 9.71
N LYS A 95 -0.45 -17.44 10.40
CA LYS A 95 -0.48 -16.82 11.72
C LYS A 95 -0.38 -15.32 11.57
N LEU A 96 -1.43 -14.61 11.93
CA LEU A 96 -1.46 -13.15 11.85
C LEU A 96 -0.72 -12.54 13.03
N ARG A 97 -0.09 -11.41 12.76
CA ARG A 97 0.47 -10.54 13.78
C ARG A 97 -0.65 -9.92 14.63
N LYS A 98 -0.38 -9.68 15.91
CA LYS A 98 -1.38 -9.19 16.86
C LYS A 98 -1.38 -7.67 17.00
N ASP A 99 -0.34 -7.02 16.50
CA ASP A 99 -0.14 -5.57 16.54
C ASP A 99 -0.70 -4.83 15.33
N ALA A 100 -1.15 -5.54 14.29
CA ALA A 100 -1.81 -4.93 13.14
C ALA A 100 -3.23 -4.44 13.50
N LYS A 101 -3.52 -3.20 13.09
CA LYS A 101 -4.79 -2.54 13.35
C LYS A 101 -5.35 -1.94 12.07
N TRP A 102 -6.65 -1.75 12.07
CA TRP A 102 -7.36 -0.91 11.12
C TRP A 102 -7.39 0.53 11.62
N TYR A 103 -7.15 1.47 10.72
CA TYR A 103 -7.16 2.91 10.97
C TYR A 103 -8.14 3.61 10.04
N THR A 104 -8.72 4.72 10.50
CA THR A 104 -9.49 5.65 9.65
C THR A 104 -8.54 6.50 8.79
N ALA A 105 -9.08 7.27 7.84
CA ALA A 105 -8.30 8.22 7.04
C ALA A 105 -7.59 9.30 7.86
N ASP A 106 -8.09 9.60 9.07
CA ASP A 106 -7.48 10.54 10.02
C ASP A 106 -6.43 9.89 10.92
N GLY A 107 -6.19 8.57 10.78
CA GLY A 107 -5.21 7.81 11.55
C GLY A 107 -5.70 7.35 12.91
N GLU A 108 -6.99 7.43 13.19
CA GLU A 108 -7.58 6.92 14.42
C GLU A 108 -7.69 5.39 14.36
N GLU A 109 -7.33 4.70 15.46
CA GLU A 109 -7.50 3.25 15.55
C GLU A 109 -9.00 2.90 15.51
N TYR A 110 -9.37 2.00 14.58
CA TYR A 110 -10.74 1.53 14.43
C TYR A 110 -10.94 0.16 15.09
N ALA A 111 -10.10 -0.82 14.75
CA ALA A 111 -10.18 -2.20 15.27
C ALA A 111 -8.86 -2.94 15.09
N SER A 112 -8.70 -4.10 15.72
CA SER A 112 -7.63 -5.05 15.38
C SER A 112 -7.92 -5.74 14.06
N VAL A 113 -6.88 -5.98 13.24
CA VAL A 113 -6.99 -6.87 12.08
C VAL A 113 -7.14 -8.31 12.58
N LYS A 114 -8.13 -9.02 12.09
CA LYS A 114 -8.46 -10.39 12.51
C LYS A 114 -8.55 -11.35 11.33
N ALA A 115 -8.42 -12.63 11.62
CA ALA A 115 -8.58 -13.71 10.65
C ALA A 115 -9.94 -13.67 9.94
N GLN A 116 -11.00 -13.26 10.66
CA GLN A 116 -12.35 -13.13 10.10
C GLN A 116 -12.41 -12.07 8.98
N ASP A 117 -11.55 -11.05 9.00
CA ASP A 117 -11.53 -10.00 7.97
C ASP A 117 -11.16 -10.57 6.60
N PHE A 118 -10.31 -11.60 6.55
CA PHE A 118 -9.97 -12.32 5.30
C PHE A 118 -11.15 -13.16 4.79
N VAL A 119 -11.87 -13.82 5.69
CA VAL A 119 -13.09 -14.57 5.35
C VAL A 119 -14.16 -13.63 4.79
N THR A 120 -14.33 -12.47 5.43
CA THR A 120 -15.25 -11.42 5.00
C THR A 120 -14.87 -10.88 3.62
N GLY A 121 -13.57 -10.62 3.37
CA GLY A 121 -13.09 -10.13 2.09
C GLY A 121 -13.43 -11.06 0.93
N ILE A 122 -13.12 -12.35 1.06
CA ILE A 122 -13.44 -13.34 0.02
C ILE A 122 -14.95 -13.47 -0.18
N LYS A 123 -15.72 -13.49 0.90
CA LYS A 123 -17.17 -13.57 0.81
C LYS A 123 -17.73 -12.36 0.05
N TYR A 124 -17.31 -11.16 0.43
CA TYR A 124 -17.73 -9.92 -0.24
C TYR A 124 -17.37 -9.91 -1.72
N ALA A 125 -16.13 -10.30 -2.07
CA ALA A 125 -15.70 -10.40 -3.46
C ALA A 125 -16.52 -11.42 -4.26
N ALA A 126 -16.83 -12.58 -3.66
CA ALA A 126 -17.65 -13.63 -4.28
C ALA A 126 -19.09 -13.18 -4.50
N ASP A 127 -19.73 -12.59 -3.48
CA ASP A 127 -21.11 -12.10 -3.53
C ASP A 127 -21.29 -11.01 -4.61
N ASN A 128 -20.25 -10.19 -4.83
CA ASN A 128 -20.27 -9.06 -5.76
C ASN A 128 -19.53 -9.34 -7.08
N LYS A 129 -19.11 -10.57 -7.34
CA LYS A 129 -18.43 -10.99 -8.57
C LYS A 129 -17.19 -10.14 -8.89
N GLY A 130 -16.29 -10.00 -7.91
CA GLY A 130 -15.03 -9.27 -8.08
C GLY A 130 -14.28 -9.69 -9.35
N GLN A 131 -13.68 -8.74 -10.06
CA GLN A 131 -13.07 -8.97 -11.38
C GLN A 131 -11.92 -9.99 -11.36
N ALA A 132 -11.17 -10.05 -10.23
CA ALA A 132 -10.08 -11.01 -10.08
C ALA A 132 -10.52 -12.36 -9.50
N MET A 133 -11.82 -12.66 -9.44
CA MET A 133 -12.35 -13.90 -8.86
C MET A 133 -11.82 -15.15 -9.56
N ASP A 134 -11.58 -15.10 -10.88
CA ASP A 134 -11.01 -16.19 -11.67
C ASP A 134 -9.61 -16.63 -11.22
N LEU A 135 -8.84 -15.75 -10.55
CA LEU A 135 -7.55 -16.10 -9.97
C LEU A 135 -7.66 -17.11 -8.82
N ILE A 136 -8.79 -17.13 -8.09
CA ILE A 136 -8.93 -17.89 -6.85
C ILE A 136 -10.12 -18.85 -6.82
N GLN A 137 -11.17 -18.64 -7.63
CA GLN A 137 -12.41 -19.42 -7.55
C GLN A 137 -12.20 -20.93 -7.77
N ASN A 138 -11.25 -21.32 -8.65
CA ASN A 138 -10.92 -22.71 -8.92
C ASN A 138 -9.80 -23.25 -8.01
N SER A 139 -9.17 -22.40 -7.22
CA SER A 139 -8.12 -22.76 -6.28
C SER A 139 -8.68 -23.10 -4.90
N ILE A 140 -9.54 -22.23 -4.35
CA ILE A 140 -10.14 -22.43 -3.03
C ILE A 140 -11.29 -23.44 -3.13
N LYS A 141 -11.25 -24.47 -2.29
CA LYS A 141 -12.28 -25.50 -2.24
C LYS A 141 -13.66 -24.88 -2.04
N GLY A 142 -14.65 -25.30 -2.83
CA GLY A 142 -16.05 -24.88 -2.73
C GLY A 142 -16.33 -23.44 -3.24
N LEU A 143 -15.32 -22.64 -3.51
CA LEU A 143 -15.53 -21.24 -3.92
C LEU A 143 -16.19 -21.16 -5.30
N ASN A 144 -15.80 -22.02 -6.26
CA ASN A 144 -16.45 -22.06 -7.57
C ASN A 144 -17.93 -22.38 -7.46
N ASP A 145 -18.31 -23.37 -6.66
CA ASP A 145 -19.70 -23.76 -6.47
C ASP A 145 -20.53 -22.63 -5.84
N TYR A 146 -19.91 -21.86 -4.94
CA TYR A 146 -20.54 -20.68 -4.34
C TYR A 146 -20.74 -19.57 -5.37
N VAL A 147 -19.70 -19.20 -6.11
CA VAL A 147 -19.72 -18.11 -7.11
C VAL A 147 -20.68 -18.41 -8.26
N THR A 148 -20.79 -19.69 -8.67
CA THR A 148 -21.69 -20.12 -9.76
C THR A 148 -23.12 -20.41 -9.31
N GLY A 149 -23.40 -20.32 -8.00
CA GLY A 149 -24.74 -20.52 -7.45
C GLY A 149 -25.16 -21.99 -7.33
N VAL A 150 -24.21 -22.95 -7.39
CA VAL A 150 -24.46 -24.36 -7.08
C VAL A 150 -24.81 -24.50 -5.59
N THR A 151 -24.22 -23.69 -4.74
CA THR A 151 -24.56 -23.54 -3.31
C THR A 151 -24.63 -22.07 -2.92
N ASN A 152 -25.46 -21.73 -1.95
CA ASN A 152 -25.51 -20.43 -1.30
C ASN A 152 -24.88 -20.45 0.12
N ASP A 153 -24.35 -21.59 0.54
CA ASP A 153 -23.75 -21.76 1.84
C ASP A 153 -22.23 -21.49 1.79
N PHE A 154 -21.81 -20.28 2.19
CA PHE A 154 -20.40 -19.88 2.22
C PHE A 154 -19.58 -20.69 3.21
N SER A 155 -20.20 -21.35 4.21
CA SER A 155 -19.47 -22.19 5.17
C SER A 155 -18.79 -23.40 4.53
N THR A 156 -19.20 -23.78 3.31
CA THR A 156 -18.59 -24.83 2.49
C THR A 156 -17.31 -24.39 1.78
N VAL A 157 -17.03 -23.08 1.74
CA VAL A 157 -15.83 -22.52 1.11
C VAL A 157 -14.61 -22.74 2.00
N GLY A 158 -13.52 -23.13 1.38
CA GLY A 158 -12.26 -23.47 2.04
C GLY A 158 -11.45 -22.26 2.52
N VAL A 159 -12.08 -21.27 3.13
CA VAL A 159 -11.43 -20.18 3.87
C VAL A 159 -12.05 -20.10 5.26
N LYS A 160 -11.23 -20.08 6.31
CA LYS A 160 -11.70 -20.11 7.69
C LYS A 160 -10.82 -19.27 8.61
N ALA A 161 -11.44 -18.59 9.56
CA ALA A 161 -10.79 -18.10 10.75
C ALA A 161 -10.86 -19.23 11.80
N LEU A 162 -9.71 -19.82 12.13
CA LEU A 162 -9.64 -20.87 13.17
C LEU A 162 -9.69 -20.26 14.57
N ASP A 163 -9.14 -19.07 14.71
CA ASP A 163 -9.21 -18.18 15.87
C ASP A 163 -9.04 -16.72 15.38
N ASP A 164 -8.95 -15.74 16.28
CA ASP A 164 -8.81 -14.32 15.93
C ASP A 164 -7.58 -14.04 15.04
N TYR A 165 -6.53 -14.87 15.10
CA TYR A 165 -5.24 -14.61 14.45
C TYR A 165 -4.73 -15.80 13.63
N THR A 166 -5.60 -16.72 13.25
CA THR A 166 -5.22 -17.85 12.40
C THR A 166 -6.19 -18.00 11.23
N VAL A 167 -5.69 -17.77 10.01
CA VAL A 167 -6.43 -17.96 8.75
C VAL A 167 -6.00 -19.29 8.14
N GLU A 168 -6.97 -20.09 7.69
CA GLU A 168 -6.73 -21.33 6.97
C GLU A 168 -7.40 -21.29 5.60
N TYR A 169 -6.64 -21.69 4.58
CA TYR A 169 -7.15 -21.94 3.23
C TYR A 169 -7.04 -23.43 2.91
N THR A 170 -8.14 -24.00 2.42
CA THR A 170 -8.15 -25.35 1.85
C THR A 170 -8.29 -25.23 0.35
N LEU A 171 -7.32 -25.76 -0.40
CA LEU A 171 -7.30 -25.74 -1.86
C LEU A 171 -7.96 -26.97 -2.48
N THR A 172 -8.35 -26.87 -3.74
CA THR A 172 -8.89 -27.99 -4.54
C THR A 172 -7.80 -28.94 -5.03
N ARG A 173 -6.57 -28.42 -5.17
CA ARG A 173 -5.36 -29.16 -5.61
C ARG A 173 -4.13 -28.47 -5.05
N PRO A 174 -2.97 -29.16 -4.98
CA PRO A 174 -1.72 -28.53 -4.59
C PRO A 174 -1.33 -27.40 -5.57
N GLU A 175 -1.07 -26.20 -5.04
CA GLU A 175 -0.61 -25.04 -5.80
C GLU A 175 0.65 -24.46 -5.12
N PRO A 176 1.87 -24.88 -5.51
CA PRO A 176 3.12 -24.41 -4.88
C PRO A 176 3.30 -22.89 -4.92
N TYR A 177 2.62 -22.22 -5.85
CA TYR A 177 2.62 -20.77 -6.01
C TYR A 177 1.47 -20.06 -5.26
N TRP A 178 0.71 -20.76 -4.42
CA TRP A 178 -0.42 -20.17 -3.69
C TRP A 178 -0.03 -18.94 -2.87
N ASN A 179 1.13 -18.99 -2.18
CA ASN A 179 1.62 -17.85 -1.42
C ASN A 179 1.80 -16.58 -2.29
N SER A 180 2.18 -16.71 -3.55
CA SER A 180 2.25 -15.55 -4.45
C SER A 180 0.87 -14.96 -4.79
N LYS A 181 -0.21 -15.77 -4.74
CA LYS A 181 -1.56 -15.23 -4.92
C LYS A 181 -2.00 -14.35 -3.75
N THR A 182 -1.50 -14.61 -2.53
CA THR A 182 -1.91 -13.85 -1.34
C THR A 182 -1.43 -12.39 -1.34
N THR A 183 -0.56 -12.00 -2.27
CA THR A 183 -0.18 -10.62 -2.50
C THR A 183 -1.18 -9.86 -3.39
N ASN A 184 -2.20 -10.55 -3.92
CA ASN A 184 -3.23 -9.94 -4.75
C ASN A 184 -4.39 -9.41 -3.90
N SER A 185 -4.87 -8.22 -4.24
CA SER A 185 -5.90 -7.50 -3.47
C SER A 185 -7.22 -8.26 -3.30
N ILE A 186 -7.57 -9.19 -4.19
CA ILE A 186 -8.76 -10.06 -4.04
C ILE A 186 -8.71 -10.93 -2.77
N LEU A 187 -7.51 -11.15 -2.21
CA LEU A 187 -7.27 -11.91 -0.99
C LEU A 187 -6.96 -11.00 0.22
N PHE A 188 -7.10 -9.68 0.08
CA PHE A 188 -6.89 -8.75 1.18
C PHE A 188 -8.05 -8.78 2.18
N PRO A 189 -7.78 -8.46 3.45
CA PRO A 189 -8.81 -8.42 4.48
C PRO A 189 -9.73 -7.20 4.33
N VAL A 190 -10.94 -7.28 4.89
CA VAL A 190 -11.82 -6.15 5.10
C VAL A 190 -12.57 -6.29 6.41
N ASN A 191 -12.65 -5.24 7.21
CA ASN A 191 -13.41 -5.24 8.44
C ASN A 191 -14.91 -5.29 8.17
N GLU A 192 -15.60 -6.28 8.73
CA GLU A 192 -17.01 -6.56 8.44
C GLU A 192 -17.93 -5.44 8.91
N GLU A 193 -17.68 -4.88 10.09
CA GLU A 193 -18.50 -3.80 10.65
C GLU A 193 -18.38 -2.53 9.80
N PHE A 194 -17.15 -2.17 9.42
CA PHE A 194 -16.91 -1.03 8.54
C PHE A 194 -17.55 -1.23 7.16
N LEU A 195 -17.36 -2.41 6.55
CA LEU A 195 -17.97 -2.76 5.27
C LEU A 195 -19.51 -2.58 5.31
N LYS A 196 -20.15 -3.10 6.36
CA LYS A 196 -21.60 -2.94 6.56
C LYS A 196 -22.00 -1.49 6.79
N SER A 197 -21.20 -0.70 7.52
CA SER A 197 -21.47 0.71 7.78
C SER A 197 -21.40 1.58 6.53
N LYS A 198 -20.50 1.23 5.60
CA LYS A 198 -20.34 1.97 4.32
C LYS A 198 -21.30 1.48 3.23
N ASP A 199 -21.69 0.21 3.25
CA ASP A 199 -22.57 -0.39 2.24
C ASP A 199 -22.09 -0.07 0.82
N LYS A 200 -22.93 0.56 0.00
CA LYS A 200 -22.61 0.98 -1.37
C LYS A 200 -21.53 2.06 -1.48
N ASP A 201 -21.22 2.75 -0.40
CA ASP A 201 -20.19 3.79 -0.36
C ASP A 201 -18.78 3.22 -0.07
N PHE A 202 -18.67 1.90 0.23
CA PHE A 202 -17.38 1.25 0.40
C PHE A 202 -16.56 1.32 -0.89
N GLY A 203 -15.34 1.87 -0.79
CA GLY A 203 -14.41 1.99 -1.90
C GLY A 203 -14.77 3.07 -2.93
N THR A 204 -15.63 4.03 -2.62
CA THR A 204 -15.78 5.25 -3.41
C THR A 204 -14.49 6.07 -3.36
N LEU A 205 -14.33 7.05 -4.29
CA LEU A 205 -13.09 7.82 -4.43
C LEU A 205 -12.93 8.90 -3.34
N THR A 206 -13.21 8.54 -2.08
CA THR A 206 -12.98 9.40 -0.91
C THR A 206 -12.13 8.68 0.13
N PRO A 207 -11.22 9.37 0.83
CA PRO A 207 -10.34 8.74 1.82
C PRO A 207 -11.08 7.96 2.93
N ASP A 208 -12.26 8.41 3.33
CA ASP A 208 -13.06 7.79 4.38
C ASP A 208 -13.88 6.56 3.92
N SER A 209 -13.79 6.18 2.65
CA SER A 209 -14.54 5.06 2.07
C SER A 209 -13.93 3.68 2.34
N ILE A 210 -12.69 3.63 2.82
CA ILE A 210 -11.97 2.42 3.21
C ILE A 210 -11.31 2.60 4.59
N LEU A 211 -10.89 1.50 5.20
CA LEU A 211 -9.95 1.49 6.31
C LEU A 211 -8.55 1.16 5.83
N TYR A 212 -7.57 1.52 6.63
CA TYR A 212 -6.15 1.45 6.36
C TYR A 212 -5.46 0.52 7.36
N ASN A 213 -4.59 -0.37 6.90
CA ASN A 213 -3.71 -1.16 7.75
C ASN A 213 -2.28 -1.21 7.21
N GLY A 214 -2.03 -0.53 6.09
CA GLY A 214 -0.75 -0.44 5.40
C GLY A 214 0.12 0.75 5.85
N PRO A 215 1.26 0.95 5.18
CA PRO A 215 2.28 1.95 5.54
C PRO A 215 1.83 3.41 5.38
N TYR A 216 0.80 3.66 4.59
CA TYR A 216 0.30 5.01 4.32
C TYR A 216 -1.21 5.15 4.52
N LEU A 217 -1.62 6.39 4.80
CA LEU A 217 -3.02 6.85 4.76
C LEU A 217 -3.20 7.73 3.52
N LEU A 218 -4.33 7.60 2.83
CA LEU A 218 -4.70 8.50 1.75
C LEU A 218 -5.20 9.82 2.36
N LYS A 219 -4.40 10.88 2.20
CA LYS A 219 -4.73 12.20 2.75
C LYS A 219 -5.66 12.97 1.83
N ASP A 220 -5.40 12.90 0.52
CA ASP A 220 -6.20 13.58 -0.49
C ASP A 220 -6.18 12.83 -1.82
N PHE A 221 -7.30 12.88 -2.51
CA PHE A 221 -7.43 12.47 -3.89
C PHE A 221 -8.28 13.50 -4.65
N THR A 222 -7.69 14.13 -5.63
CA THR A 222 -8.38 15.01 -6.58
C THR A 222 -8.21 14.48 -7.99
N SER A 223 -9.31 14.06 -8.61
CA SER A 223 -9.32 13.47 -9.95
C SER A 223 -8.63 14.37 -10.97
N LYS A 224 -7.74 13.81 -11.79
CA LYS A 224 -6.91 14.51 -12.79
C LYS A 224 -6.11 15.68 -12.21
N SER A 225 -5.69 15.57 -10.97
CA SER A 225 -4.94 16.62 -10.27
C SER A 225 -3.87 16.01 -9.37
N SER A 226 -4.25 15.38 -8.27
CA SER A 226 -3.30 14.96 -7.24
C SER A 226 -3.75 13.73 -6.45
N ILE A 227 -2.76 12.97 -5.97
CA ILE A 227 -2.91 11.97 -4.91
C ILE A 227 -1.86 12.30 -3.84
N GLU A 228 -2.28 12.43 -2.59
CA GLU A 228 -1.37 12.64 -1.47
C GLU A 228 -1.53 11.53 -0.43
N TYR A 229 -0.40 10.87 -0.14
CA TYR A 229 -0.31 9.91 0.95
C TYR A 229 0.53 10.53 2.08
N VAL A 230 0.16 10.20 3.31
CA VAL A 230 0.96 10.48 4.51
C VAL A 230 1.28 9.17 5.19
N LYS A 231 2.49 9.07 5.75
CA LYS A 231 2.92 7.90 6.52
C LYS A 231 1.91 7.61 7.63
N ASN A 232 1.53 6.35 7.78
CA ASN A 232 0.76 5.88 8.91
C ASN A 232 1.68 5.74 10.12
N PRO A 233 1.59 6.62 11.14
CA PRO A 233 2.50 6.58 12.28
C PRO A 233 2.28 5.36 13.18
N HIS A 234 1.18 4.65 12.99
CA HIS A 234 0.78 3.49 13.77
C HIS A 234 0.93 2.17 13.00
N TYR A 235 1.48 2.23 11.79
CA TYR A 235 1.78 1.03 11.02
C TYR A 235 2.75 0.13 11.79
N TYR A 236 2.50 -1.17 11.83
CA TYR A 236 3.29 -2.10 12.64
C TYR A 236 4.80 -2.09 12.31
N ASP A 237 5.16 -1.79 11.06
CA ASP A 237 6.53 -1.66 10.58
C ASP A 237 6.91 -0.19 10.30
N HIS A 238 6.28 0.79 10.99
CA HIS A 238 6.46 2.21 10.74
C HIS A 238 7.93 2.68 10.73
N ASP A 239 8.80 2.04 11.53
CA ASP A 239 10.23 2.36 11.59
C ASP A 239 10.96 2.05 10.27
N LYS A 240 10.43 1.14 9.44
CA LYS A 240 10.96 0.80 8.13
C LYS A 240 10.52 1.78 7.03
N VAL A 241 9.47 2.56 7.27
CA VAL A 241 8.93 3.54 6.32
C VAL A 241 9.69 4.86 6.49
N THR A 242 10.56 5.18 5.54
CA THR A 242 11.44 6.37 5.61
C THR A 242 10.85 7.61 4.94
N ILE A 243 9.89 7.44 4.03
CA ILE A 243 9.21 8.55 3.34
C ILE A 243 7.99 8.95 4.15
N GLU A 244 7.93 10.22 4.60
CA GLU A 244 6.81 10.74 5.39
C GLU A 244 5.60 11.11 4.52
N LYS A 245 5.85 11.53 3.26
CA LYS A 245 4.82 11.94 2.31
C LYS A 245 5.10 11.45 0.92
N VAL A 246 4.04 11.05 0.21
CA VAL A 246 4.10 10.79 -1.23
C VAL A 246 3.11 11.72 -1.92
N LYS A 247 3.59 12.47 -2.91
CA LYS A 247 2.78 13.39 -3.70
C LYS A 247 2.84 12.99 -5.16
N LEU A 248 1.70 12.64 -5.71
CA LEU A 248 1.58 12.31 -7.12
C LEU A 248 0.78 13.41 -7.82
N ALA A 249 1.34 13.99 -8.89
CA ALA A 249 0.66 14.93 -9.74
C ALA A 249 0.14 14.24 -11.01
N TYR A 250 -1.06 14.63 -11.46
CA TYR A 250 -1.59 14.08 -12.71
C TYR A 250 -0.80 14.62 -13.91
N PHE A 251 -0.43 13.71 -14.83
CA PHE A 251 0.28 14.06 -16.05
C PHE A 251 -0.17 13.13 -17.19
N ASP A 252 -0.90 13.65 -18.15
CA ASP A 252 -1.43 12.92 -19.30
C ASP A 252 -0.53 12.95 -20.56
N GLY A 253 0.67 13.53 -20.43
CA GLY A 253 1.62 13.66 -21.53
C GLY A 253 1.39 14.88 -22.43
N SER A 254 0.36 15.67 -22.20
CA SER A 254 0.04 16.85 -23.05
C SER A 254 0.88 18.09 -22.73
N ASP A 255 1.50 18.15 -21.55
CA ASP A 255 2.27 19.30 -21.07
C ASP A 255 3.71 18.92 -20.69
N GLN A 256 4.59 18.85 -21.68
CA GLN A 256 6.00 18.47 -21.50
C GLN A 256 6.83 19.49 -20.69
N GLU A 257 6.37 20.72 -20.53
CA GLU A 257 7.12 21.75 -19.79
C GLU A 257 7.02 21.61 -18.27
N MET A 258 5.96 20.98 -17.74
CA MET A 258 5.76 20.84 -16.29
C MET A 258 6.71 19.84 -15.63
N THR A 259 7.20 18.86 -16.38
CA THR A 259 8.06 17.77 -15.87
C THR A 259 9.49 18.22 -15.56
N ILE A 260 9.94 19.37 -16.06
CA ILE A 260 11.34 19.83 -15.96
C ILE A 260 11.55 20.83 -14.81
N ARG A 261 10.49 21.33 -14.16
CA ARG A 261 10.55 22.42 -13.16
C ARG A 261 10.41 22.00 -11.68
N ASN A 262 10.30 20.71 -11.37
CA ASN A 262 10.20 20.22 -9.99
C ASN A 262 11.41 19.40 -9.56
#